data_6b94bcbd19cd1c775371e9d7d7d9a385
#
_entry.id   6b94bcbd19cd1c775371e9d7d7d9a385
#
_cell.length_a   1.000
_cell.length_b   1.000
_cell.length_c   1.000
_cell.angle_alpha   90.00
_cell.angle_beta   90.00
_cell.angle_gamma   90.00
#
_symmetry.space_group_name_H-M   'P 1'
#
loop_
_entity.id
_entity.type
_entity.pdbx_description
1 polymer ?
#
loop_
_entity_poly.entity_id
_entity_poly.type
_entity_poly.pdbx_seq_one_letter_code
_entity_poly.pdbx_strand_id
1 'polypeptide(L)'
;MLFRSYEADSANLNDAVEAVPYTVCPGDVPTYRESIYRERAIAAERVRLAMGMSLRPQDKPVHVTSGLEESNVAEKYYEPPLMQVIPSACNLCEEKKYEVSNMCQGCIAHPCMEVCPKGAISQVDGKSVIDQEKCIKCGRCKAACPYDAISKKERPCSM
;
A
#
# COMPACT_ATOMS: atom_id res chain seq x y z
N MET A 1 11.02 23.21 -15.81
CA MET A 1 11.14 23.18 -17.28
C MET A 1 9.89 22.64 -18.00
N LEU A 2 8.92 22.06 -17.33
CA LEU A 2 7.68 21.52 -17.91
C LEU A 2 6.62 22.58 -18.32
N PHE A 3 6.70 23.78 -17.79
CA PHE A 3 5.69 24.83 -18.03
C PHE A 3 5.85 25.66 -19.30
N ARG A 4 6.90 25.44 -20.09
CA ARG A 4 7.11 26.15 -21.37
C ARG A 4 6.49 25.48 -22.58
N SER A 5 5.90 24.30 -22.43
CA SER A 5 5.29 23.54 -23.55
C SER A 5 3.79 23.80 -23.73
N TYR A 6 3.21 24.73 -22.99
CA TYR A 6 1.76 24.99 -23.00
C TYR A 6 1.21 25.66 -24.28
N GLU A 7 2.09 26.08 -25.17
CA GLU A 7 1.69 26.66 -26.47
C GLU A 7 1.75 25.67 -27.63
N ALA A 8 2.10 24.41 -27.37
CA ALA A 8 2.10 23.35 -28.39
C ALA A 8 0.71 22.70 -28.49
N ASP A 9 0.29 22.38 -29.69
CA ASP A 9 -0.97 21.71 -30.04
C ASP A 9 -1.33 20.60 -29.08
N SER A 10 -2.62 20.49 -28.71
CA SER A 10 -3.13 19.56 -27.70
C SER A 10 -2.76 18.09 -27.94
N ALA A 11 -2.60 17.67 -29.19
CA ALA A 11 -2.11 16.33 -29.56
C ALA A 11 -0.66 16.11 -29.12
N ASN A 12 0.21 17.10 -29.28
CA ASN A 12 1.62 17.02 -28.88
C ASN A 12 1.79 17.02 -27.34
N LEU A 13 0.87 17.69 -26.62
CA LEU A 13 0.87 17.68 -25.15
C LEU A 13 0.51 16.30 -24.60
N ASN A 14 -0.46 15.62 -25.18
CA ASN A 14 -0.87 14.28 -24.76
C ASN A 14 0.29 13.28 -24.91
N ASP A 15 0.94 13.27 -26.05
CA ASP A 15 2.09 12.39 -26.32
C ASP A 15 3.29 12.72 -25.38
N ALA A 16 3.54 14.01 -25.13
CA ALA A 16 4.57 14.46 -24.22
C ALA A 16 4.31 13.98 -22.78
N VAL A 17 3.08 14.07 -22.30
CA VAL A 17 2.68 13.63 -20.95
C VAL A 17 2.76 12.12 -20.82
N GLU A 18 2.31 11.36 -21.82
CA GLU A 18 2.42 9.89 -21.85
C GLU A 18 3.89 9.42 -21.88
N ALA A 19 4.81 10.22 -22.43
CA ALA A 19 6.23 9.92 -22.45
C ALA A 19 6.97 10.22 -21.13
N VAL A 20 6.42 11.05 -20.24
CA VAL A 20 7.07 11.45 -18.98
C VAL A 20 7.49 10.25 -18.11
N PRO A 21 6.68 9.21 -17.88
CA PRO A 21 7.09 8.04 -17.10
C PRO A 21 8.33 7.33 -17.67
N TYR A 22 8.49 7.32 -18.99
CA TYR A 22 9.63 6.70 -19.66
C TYR A 22 10.88 7.58 -19.60
N THR A 23 10.71 8.89 -19.55
CA THR A 23 11.82 9.84 -19.34
C THR A 23 12.34 9.81 -17.92
N VAL A 24 11.43 9.69 -16.94
CA VAL A 24 11.78 9.64 -15.50
C VAL A 24 12.37 8.28 -15.12
N CYS A 25 11.85 7.20 -15.68
CA CYS A 25 12.31 5.83 -15.45
C CYS A 25 12.82 5.21 -16.77
N PRO A 26 14.03 5.58 -17.24
CA PRO A 26 14.59 5.11 -18.49
C PRO A 26 15.13 3.67 -18.35
N GLY A 27 15.24 2.98 -19.49
CA GLY A 27 15.81 1.63 -19.55
C GLY A 27 14.87 0.54 -19.07
N ASP A 28 15.42 -0.66 -18.87
CA ASP A 28 14.65 -1.86 -18.53
C ASP A 28 14.92 -2.35 -17.10
N VAL A 29 15.92 -1.77 -16.44
CA VAL A 29 16.32 -2.16 -15.07
C VAL A 29 15.62 -1.26 -14.06
N PRO A 30 14.86 -1.82 -13.09
CA PRO A 30 14.22 -1.06 -12.06
C PRO A 30 15.24 -0.49 -11.06
N THR A 31 15.00 0.70 -10.51
CA THR A 31 15.89 1.40 -9.58
C THR A 31 15.43 1.33 -8.12
N TYR A 32 14.13 1.40 -7.88
CA TYR A 32 13.57 1.51 -6.52
C TYR A 32 12.38 0.59 -6.26
N ARG A 33 11.95 -0.17 -7.26
CA ARG A 33 10.89 -1.19 -7.14
C ARG A 33 11.34 -2.50 -7.78
N GLU A 34 10.58 -3.54 -7.62
CA GLU A 34 10.85 -4.86 -8.19
C GLU A 34 10.67 -4.92 -9.72
N SER A 35 10.00 -3.93 -10.31
CA SER A 35 9.69 -3.91 -11.74
C SER A 35 9.68 -2.49 -12.30
N ILE A 36 10.30 -2.30 -13.46
CA ILE A 36 10.28 -1.03 -14.19
C ILE A 36 8.87 -0.60 -14.60
N TYR A 37 8.00 -1.57 -14.89
CA TYR A 37 6.59 -1.29 -15.20
C TYR A 37 5.86 -0.66 -14.02
N ARG A 38 6.15 -1.14 -12.81
CA ARG A 38 5.58 -0.59 -11.58
C ARG A 38 6.11 0.81 -11.30
N GLU A 39 7.39 1.07 -11.54
CA GLU A 39 7.99 2.39 -11.42
C GLU A 39 7.33 3.39 -12.38
N ARG A 40 7.16 3.01 -13.64
CA ARG A 40 6.48 3.82 -14.65
C ARG A 40 4.99 4.06 -14.32
N ALA A 41 4.29 3.05 -13.81
CA ALA A 41 2.91 3.21 -13.36
C ALA A 41 2.80 4.22 -12.21
N ILE A 42 3.71 4.18 -11.24
CA ILE A 42 3.77 5.16 -10.15
C ILE A 42 4.09 6.56 -10.68
N ALA A 43 5.04 6.69 -11.61
CA ALA A 43 5.38 7.96 -12.23
C ALA A 43 4.19 8.55 -12.99
N ALA A 44 3.43 7.73 -13.73
CA ALA A 44 2.23 8.15 -14.44
C ALA A 44 1.16 8.71 -13.49
N GLU A 45 0.88 8.03 -12.39
CA GLU A 45 -0.08 8.53 -11.39
C GLU A 45 0.40 9.82 -10.72
N ARG A 46 1.72 9.95 -10.46
CA ARG A 46 2.29 11.20 -9.92
C ARG A 46 2.14 12.37 -10.88
N VAL A 47 2.32 12.13 -12.18
CA VAL A 47 2.10 13.15 -13.22
C VAL A 47 0.65 13.62 -13.20
N ARG A 48 -0.31 12.69 -13.14
CA ARG A 48 -1.73 13.04 -13.02
C ARG A 48 -2.04 13.91 -11.80
N LEU A 49 -1.56 13.48 -10.64
CA LEU A 49 -1.76 14.24 -9.40
C LEU A 49 -1.10 15.62 -9.45
N ALA A 50 0.09 15.73 -10.06
CA ALA A 50 0.76 17.01 -10.26
C ALA A 50 0.00 17.96 -11.18
N MET A 51 -0.77 17.42 -12.13
CA MET A 51 -1.66 18.19 -13.01
C MET A 51 -3.05 18.45 -12.39
N GLY A 52 -3.27 18.08 -11.12
CA GLY A 52 -4.54 18.28 -10.42
C GLY A 52 -5.64 17.30 -10.80
N MET A 53 -5.30 16.21 -11.48
CA MET A 53 -6.25 15.14 -11.80
C MET A 53 -6.31 14.09 -10.68
N SER A 54 -7.43 13.36 -10.60
CA SER A 54 -7.57 12.20 -9.72
C SER A 54 -6.79 10.98 -10.26
N LEU A 55 -6.53 10.00 -9.39
CA LEU A 55 -5.95 8.72 -9.80
C LEU A 55 -6.83 8.01 -10.84
N ARG A 56 -6.20 7.22 -11.69
CA ARG A 56 -6.93 6.39 -12.65
C ARG A 56 -7.74 5.30 -11.94
N PRO A 57 -8.96 5.01 -12.40
CA PRO A 57 -9.71 3.86 -11.92
C PRO A 57 -8.96 2.57 -12.27
N GLN A 58 -8.98 1.59 -11.37
CA GLN A 58 -8.26 0.32 -11.56
C GLN A 58 -9.01 -0.69 -12.45
N ASP A 59 -10.30 -0.48 -12.63
CA ASP A 59 -11.23 -1.36 -13.36
C ASP A 59 -11.27 -1.10 -14.87
N LYS A 60 -10.72 0.03 -15.32
CA LYS A 60 -10.77 0.47 -16.71
C LYS A 60 -9.43 0.98 -17.22
N PRO A 61 -9.04 0.66 -18.46
CA PRO A 61 -7.89 1.27 -19.10
C PRO A 61 -8.18 2.74 -19.40
N VAL A 62 -7.37 3.63 -18.85
CA VAL A 62 -7.50 5.07 -19.00
C VAL A 62 -6.13 5.67 -19.29
N HIS A 63 -6.05 6.57 -20.26
CA HIS A 63 -4.82 7.31 -20.58
C HIS A 63 -4.40 8.23 -19.44
N VAL A 64 -3.09 8.52 -19.35
CA VAL A 64 -2.55 9.42 -18.32
C VAL A 64 -3.16 10.81 -18.43
N THR A 65 -3.49 11.25 -19.63
CA THR A 65 -4.06 12.57 -19.94
C THR A 65 -5.58 12.67 -19.83
N SER A 66 -6.28 11.56 -19.61
CA SER A 66 -7.75 11.58 -19.51
C SER A 66 -8.22 12.42 -18.33
N GLY A 67 -9.12 13.37 -18.57
CA GLY A 67 -9.62 14.32 -17.58
C GLY A 67 -8.80 15.62 -17.50
N LEU A 68 -7.85 15.85 -18.39
CA LEU A 68 -7.04 17.06 -18.42
C LEU A 68 -7.90 18.32 -18.61
N GLU A 69 -8.94 18.23 -19.42
CA GLU A 69 -9.88 19.33 -19.67
C GLU A 69 -10.61 19.76 -18.40
N GLU A 70 -10.98 18.80 -17.53
CA GLU A 70 -11.62 19.06 -16.25
C GLU A 70 -10.65 19.68 -15.23
N SER A 71 -9.36 19.43 -15.35
CA SER A 71 -8.36 20.00 -14.45
C SER A 71 -7.90 21.39 -14.84
N ASN A 72 -8.11 21.83 -16.08
CA ASN A 72 -7.70 23.13 -16.58
C ASN A 72 -8.77 24.23 -16.38
N VAL A 73 -9.54 24.13 -15.32
CA VAL A 73 -10.54 25.15 -14.96
C VAL A 73 -9.91 26.12 -13.96
N ALA A 74 -9.97 27.43 -14.28
CA ALA A 74 -9.36 28.47 -13.45
C ALA A 74 -9.90 28.55 -12.01
N GLU A 75 -11.13 28.08 -11.80
CA GLU A 75 -11.83 28.10 -10.51
C GLU A 75 -11.88 26.72 -9.84
N LYS A 76 -10.95 25.81 -10.18
CA LYS A 76 -10.95 24.48 -9.58
C LYS A 76 -10.52 24.57 -8.10
N TYR A 77 -11.48 24.34 -7.21
CA TYR A 77 -11.19 24.14 -5.79
C TYR A 77 -10.70 22.70 -5.56
N TYR A 78 -9.79 22.55 -4.60
CA TYR A 78 -9.37 21.21 -4.18
C TYR A 78 -10.54 20.50 -3.50
N GLU A 79 -11.05 19.47 -4.15
CA GLU A 79 -12.07 18.60 -3.58
C GLU A 79 -11.44 17.55 -2.67
N PRO A 80 -12.05 17.22 -1.52
CA PRO A 80 -11.62 16.08 -0.71
C PRO A 80 -11.72 14.76 -1.51
N PRO A 81 -10.79 13.81 -1.29
CA PRO A 81 -9.69 13.84 -0.32
C PRO A 81 -8.47 14.63 -0.82
N LEU A 82 -7.93 15.51 0.02
CA LEU A 82 -6.72 16.28 -0.29
C LEU A 82 -5.46 15.42 -0.41
N MET A 83 -5.48 14.21 0.14
CA MET A 83 -4.42 13.23 0.04
C MET A 83 -4.94 11.97 -0.64
N GLN A 84 -4.20 11.50 -1.62
CA GLN A 84 -4.50 10.26 -2.33
C GLN A 84 -3.32 9.29 -2.22
N VAL A 85 -3.63 8.03 -1.98
CA VAL A 85 -2.63 6.96 -1.94
C VAL A 85 -2.58 6.29 -3.31
N ILE A 86 -1.40 6.30 -3.93
CA ILE A 86 -1.18 5.59 -5.20
C ILE A 86 -1.06 4.08 -4.89
N PRO A 87 -2.04 3.23 -5.29
CA PRO A 87 -2.04 1.81 -4.92
C PRO A 87 -0.80 1.06 -5.41
N SER A 88 -0.33 1.36 -6.62
CA SER A 88 0.88 0.77 -7.20
C SER A 88 2.17 1.18 -6.46
N ALA A 89 2.16 2.29 -5.73
CA ALA A 89 3.30 2.73 -4.91
C ALA A 89 3.33 2.06 -3.54
N CYS A 90 2.22 1.48 -3.09
CA CYS A 90 2.15 0.83 -1.79
C CYS A 90 2.90 -0.50 -1.82
N ASN A 91 3.81 -0.70 -0.87
CA ASN A 91 4.36 -2.03 -0.63
C ASN A 91 3.25 -2.90 -0.04
N LEU A 92 3.18 -4.16 -0.51
CA LEU A 92 2.26 -5.12 0.07
C LEU A 92 2.65 -5.34 1.54
N CYS A 93 1.94 -4.69 2.44
CA CYS A 93 2.08 -4.96 3.86
C CYS A 93 1.59 -6.39 4.13
N GLU A 94 2.26 -7.06 5.07
CA GLU A 94 1.81 -8.38 5.52
C GLU A 94 0.34 -8.31 5.98
N GLU A 95 -0.40 -9.38 5.73
CA GLU A 95 -1.75 -9.50 6.25
C GLU A 95 -1.75 -9.44 7.77
N LYS A 96 -2.90 -9.01 8.33
CA LYS A 96 -3.11 -9.03 9.77
C LYS A 96 -2.75 -10.39 10.35
N LYS A 97 -1.77 -10.42 11.26
CA LYS A 97 -1.35 -11.65 11.95
C LYS A 97 -1.00 -11.36 13.41
N TYR A 98 -1.07 -12.40 14.21
CA TYR A 98 -0.56 -12.38 15.57
C TYR A 98 0.74 -13.17 15.62
N GLU A 99 1.77 -12.58 16.22
CA GLU A 99 3.07 -13.21 16.41
C GLU A 99 3.47 -13.18 17.88
N VAL A 100 4.13 -14.24 18.32
CA VAL A 100 4.72 -14.31 19.65
C VAL A 100 6.12 -13.72 19.60
N SER A 101 6.40 -12.73 20.42
CA SER A 101 7.70 -12.10 20.53
C SER A 101 8.64 -12.89 21.44
N ASN A 102 9.90 -12.49 21.46
CA ASN A 102 10.91 -13.07 22.36
C ASN A 102 10.61 -12.85 23.86
N MET A 103 9.66 -11.97 24.20
CA MET A 103 9.21 -11.73 25.57
C MET A 103 8.37 -12.87 26.15
N CYS A 104 8.01 -13.88 25.36
CA CYS A 104 7.26 -15.03 25.84
C CYS A 104 8.07 -15.80 26.90
N GLN A 105 7.50 -15.93 28.10
CA GLN A 105 8.13 -16.61 29.24
C GLN A 105 7.77 -18.10 29.33
N GLY A 106 6.99 -18.65 28.36
CA GLY A 106 6.57 -20.05 28.41
C GLY A 106 5.83 -20.41 29.71
N CYS A 107 4.90 -19.53 30.16
CA CYS A 107 4.23 -19.68 31.43
C CYS A 107 3.53 -21.04 31.57
N ILE A 108 3.57 -21.62 32.76
CA ILE A 108 3.01 -22.96 33.07
C ILE A 108 1.49 -23.03 32.84
N ALA A 109 0.78 -21.95 33.14
CA ALA A 109 -0.68 -21.90 33.00
C ALA A 109 -1.17 -21.74 31.53
N HIS A 110 -0.28 -21.42 30.59
CA HIS A 110 -0.60 -21.24 29.16
C HIS A 110 -1.91 -20.51 28.84
N PRO A 111 -2.20 -19.34 29.44
CA PRO A 111 -3.50 -18.69 29.26
C PRO A 111 -3.83 -18.35 27.80
N CYS A 112 -2.81 -18.12 26.97
CA CYS A 112 -2.97 -17.90 25.55
C CYS A 112 -3.50 -19.13 24.79
N MET A 113 -3.14 -20.34 25.24
CA MET A 113 -3.60 -21.60 24.64
C MET A 113 -5.04 -21.89 25.06
N GLU A 114 -5.38 -21.71 26.33
CA GLU A 114 -6.71 -21.98 26.88
C GLU A 114 -7.80 -21.08 26.26
N VAL A 115 -7.50 -19.82 26.01
CA VAL A 115 -8.49 -18.89 25.41
C VAL A 115 -8.61 -19.03 23.88
N CYS A 116 -7.78 -19.86 23.25
CA CYS A 116 -7.80 -20.03 21.81
C CYS A 116 -8.94 -20.97 21.36
N PRO A 117 -10.01 -20.46 20.70
CA PRO A 117 -11.16 -21.29 20.33
C PRO A 117 -10.85 -22.32 19.23
N LYS A 118 -9.72 -22.15 18.51
CA LYS A 118 -9.30 -23.02 17.44
C LYS A 118 -8.09 -23.90 17.80
N GLY A 119 -7.57 -23.78 19.02
CA GLY A 119 -6.36 -24.50 19.41
C GLY A 119 -5.16 -24.20 18.50
N ALA A 120 -5.08 -22.98 17.96
CA ALA A 120 -4.04 -22.58 17.02
C ALA A 120 -2.71 -22.24 17.69
N ILE A 121 -2.57 -22.45 19.00
CA ILE A 121 -1.36 -22.13 19.75
C ILE A 121 -0.79 -23.42 20.33
N SER A 122 0.46 -23.68 20.02
CA SER A 122 1.24 -24.79 20.54
C SER A 122 2.49 -24.29 21.27
N GLN A 123 3.11 -25.14 22.06
CA GLN A 123 4.37 -24.84 22.72
C GLN A 123 5.50 -25.57 21.98
N VAL A 124 6.52 -24.82 21.60
CA VAL A 124 7.74 -25.34 20.98
C VAL A 124 8.94 -24.71 21.71
N ASP A 125 9.87 -25.52 22.16
CA ASP A 125 11.08 -25.08 22.85
C ASP A 125 10.84 -24.09 24.03
N GLY A 126 9.77 -24.36 24.81
CA GLY A 126 9.40 -23.55 25.95
C GLY A 126 8.75 -22.20 25.62
N LYS A 127 8.41 -21.95 24.35
CA LYS A 127 7.70 -20.74 23.92
C LYS A 127 6.43 -21.10 23.17
N SER A 128 5.43 -20.22 23.29
CA SER A 128 4.20 -20.38 22.52
C SER A 128 4.42 -20.01 21.05
N VAL A 129 3.89 -20.81 20.14
CA VAL A 129 3.92 -20.56 18.68
C VAL A 129 2.49 -20.56 18.17
N ILE A 130 2.16 -19.60 17.30
CA ILE A 130 0.82 -19.46 16.70
C ILE A 130 0.85 -20.03 15.27
N ASP A 131 0.03 -21.03 15.03
CA ASP A 131 -0.24 -21.58 13.71
C ASP A 131 -1.12 -20.59 12.94
N GLN A 132 -0.56 -19.95 11.91
CA GLN A 132 -1.24 -18.89 11.16
C GLN A 132 -2.37 -19.42 10.28
N GLU A 133 -2.34 -20.73 9.89
CA GLU A 133 -3.39 -21.36 9.08
C GLU A 133 -4.65 -21.61 9.90
N LYS A 134 -4.47 -22.05 11.15
CA LYS A 134 -5.58 -22.30 12.07
C LYS A 134 -6.09 -21.02 12.75
N CYS A 135 -5.28 -19.99 12.80
CA CYS A 135 -5.56 -18.76 13.53
C CYS A 135 -6.65 -17.92 12.84
N ILE A 136 -7.78 -17.73 13.50
CA ILE A 136 -8.88 -16.87 13.05
C ILE A 136 -8.65 -15.37 13.34
N LYS A 137 -7.49 -15.01 13.82
CA LYS A 137 -7.07 -13.62 14.07
C LYS A 137 -8.00 -12.86 15.04
N CYS A 138 -8.60 -13.54 16.02
CA CYS A 138 -9.58 -12.97 16.97
C CYS A 138 -8.96 -12.09 18.08
N GLY A 139 -7.66 -12.25 18.39
CA GLY A 139 -6.94 -11.44 19.37
C GLY A 139 -7.09 -11.84 20.83
N ARG A 140 -7.87 -12.86 21.20
CA ARG A 140 -8.07 -13.29 22.59
C ARG A 140 -6.77 -13.67 23.28
N CYS A 141 -5.85 -14.33 22.57
CA CYS A 141 -4.54 -14.73 23.10
C CYS A 141 -3.68 -13.52 23.50
N LYS A 142 -3.76 -12.42 22.75
CA LYS A 142 -3.07 -11.17 23.11
C LYS A 142 -3.64 -10.59 24.41
N ALA A 143 -4.96 -10.52 24.54
CA ALA A 143 -5.62 -10.01 25.73
C ALA A 143 -5.34 -10.86 27.00
N ALA A 144 -5.18 -12.18 26.82
CA ALA A 144 -4.91 -13.10 27.91
C ALA A 144 -3.43 -13.20 28.31
N CYS A 145 -2.50 -12.63 27.52
CA CYS A 145 -1.08 -12.73 27.80
C CYS A 145 -0.65 -11.72 28.89
N PRO A 146 -0.21 -12.16 30.07
CA PRO A 146 0.18 -11.25 31.15
C PRO A 146 1.47 -10.49 30.88
N TYR A 147 2.27 -10.95 29.92
CA TYR A 147 3.56 -10.36 29.54
C TYR A 147 3.49 -9.52 28.27
N ASP A 148 2.29 -9.33 27.69
CA ASP A 148 2.07 -8.69 26.38
C ASP A 148 3.03 -9.20 25.29
N ALA A 149 3.39 -10.48 25.37
CA ALA A 149 4.35 -11.11 24.46
C ALA A 149 3.77 -11.40 23.08
N ILE A 150 2.45 -11.19 22.87
CA ILE A 150 1.78 -11.42 21.60
C ILE A 150 1.49 -10.08 20.94
N SER A 151 2.16 -9.83 19.82
CA SER A 151 1.98 -8.63 19.03
C SER A 151 1.02 -8.85 17.89
N LYS A 152 0.20 -7.83 17.60
CA LYS A 152 -0.68 -7.78 16.43
C LYS A 152 0.03 -6.97 15.35
N LYS A 153 0.31 -7.60 14.22
CA LYS A 153 0.77 -6.88 13.03
C LYS A 153 -0.42 -6.56 12.15
N GLU A 154 -0.59 -5.30 11.84
CA GLU A 154 -1.65 -4.78 10.97
C GLU A 154 -1.05 -3.92 9.89
N ARG A 155 -1.78 -3.77 8.79
CA ARG A 155 -1.47 -2.75 7.79
C ARG A 155 -1.62 -1.37 8.43
N PRO A 156 -0.64 -0.47 8.28
CA PRO A 156 -0.73 0.88 8.83
C PRO A 156 -1.77 1.75 8.12
N CYS A 157 -2.17 1.40 6.89
CA CYS A 157 -3.20 2.10 6.15
C CYS A 157 -4.50 1.31 6.17
N SER A 158 -5.57 1.95 6.62
CA SER A 158 -6.94 1.48 6.37
C SER A 158 -7.35 1.94 4.98
N MET A 159 -7.43 1.03 4.04
CA MET A 159 -8.13 1.26 2.78
C MET A 159 -9.54 0.73 2.87
#